data_4399471ae8990100b9750515a42e953f
#
_entry.id   4399471ae8990100b9750515a42e953f
#
_cell.length_a   1.000
_cell.length_b   1.000
_cell.length_c   1.000
_cell.angle_alpha   90.00
_cell.angle_beta   90.00
_cell.angle_gamma   90.00
#
_symmetry.space_group_name_H-M   'P 1'
#
loop_
_entity.id
_entity.type
_entity.pdbx_description
1 polymer ?
#
loop_
_entity_poly.entity_id
_entity_poly.type
_entity_poly.pdbx_seq_one_letter_code
_entity_poly.pdbx_strand_id
1 'polypeptide(L)'
;FKQKTAYEIGVRLVGSVAPDFELVKTDLSSFSLKELNGKNVISNIFPSLDTGVCATSVRKFNKLAAGLPDTVVLAISKDLPFAHARFCTTEGIENVIPLSDFRFSDFDENYGVRMADGPLAGLLARSVVVIGKDGKIAYTELVPEITQEPDYDKAIAAVK
;
A
#
# COMPACT_ATOMS: atom_id res chain seq x y z
N PHE A 1 10.02 14.88 -9.09
CA PHE A 1 9.61 15.86 -8.07
C PHE A 1 9.24 15.18 -6.75
N LYS A 2 9.29 15.95 -5.67
CA LYS A 2 9.01 15.45 -4.33
C LYS A 2 7.51 15.21 -4.11
N GLN A 3 7.20 14.15 -3.38
CA GLN A 3 5.84 13.89 -2.95
C GLN A 3 5.48 14.73 -1.73
N LYS A 4 4.30 15.35 -1.76
CA LYS A 4 3.72 16.03 -0.60
C LYS A 4 2.35 15.46 -0.33
N THR A 5 2.10 15.05 0.90
CA THR A 5 0.79 14.54 1.33
C THR A 5 0.01 15.61 2.07
N ALA A 6 -1.32 15.46 2.10
CA ALA A 6 -2.18 16.35 2.87
C ALA A 6 -1.93 16.25 4.38
N TYR A 7 -1.42 15.10 4.83
CA TYR A 7 -1.07 14.84 6.22
C TYR A 7 0.31 14.23 6.28
N GLU A 8 1.01 14.47 7.38
CA GLU A 8 2.27 13.77 7.63
C GLU A 8 2.01 12.30 7.93
N ILE A 9 2.68 11.45 7.18
CA ILE A 9 2.73 10.02 7.46
C ILE A 9 3.98 9.75 8.30
N GLY A 10 3.96 8.79 9.16
CA GLY A 10 5.19 8.30 9.77
C GLY A 10 5.24 8.40 11.27
N VAL A 11 6.14 9.22 11.82
CA VAL A 11 6.56 9.15 13.23
C VAL A 11 5.41 9.02 14.22
N ARG A 12 4.36 9.82 14.06
CA ARG A 12 3.23 9.78 15.00
C ARG A 12 2.35 8.55 14.86
N LEU A 13 2.47 7.80 13.76
CA LEU A 13 1.67 6.61 13.53
C LEU A 13 2.36 5.33 13.98
N VAL A 14 3.69 5.30 14.02
CA VAL A 14 4.43 4.11 14.46
C VAL A 14 4.14 3.83 15.93
N GLY A 15 3.76 2.58 16.24
CA GLY A 15 3.38 2.17 17.59
C GLY A 15 1.92 2.37 17.93
N SER A 16 1.17 3.11 17.11
CA SER A 16 -0.26 3.31 17.30
C SER A 16 -1.06 2.19 16.64
N VAL A 17 -2.33 2.04 17.06
CA VAL A 17 -3.24 1.09 16.42
C VAL A 17 -3.50 1.55 14.98
N ALA A 18 -3.34 0.65 14.01
CA ALA A 18 -3.58 0.95 12.62
C ALA A 18 -5.07 1.25 12.41
N PRO A 19 -5.43 2.39 11.78
CA PRO A 19 -6.82 2.66 11.45
C PRO A 19 -7.40 1.59 10.55
N ASP A 20 -8.64 1.16 10.81
CA ASP A 20 -9.33 0.28 9.90
C ASP A 20 -9.67 1.03 8.61
N PHE A 21 -9.89 0.27 7.54
CA PHE A 21 -10.24 0.85 6.24
C PHE A 21 -11.08 -0.14 5.45
N GLU A 22 -11.82 0.38 4.48
CA GLU A 22 -12.46 -0.42 3.44
C GLU A 22 -11.90 -0.01 2.09
N LEU A 23 -11.52 -0.99 1.30
CA LEU A 23 -11.05 -0.82 -0.07
C LEU A 23 -11.78 -1.83 -0.96
N VAL A 24 -11.58 -1.74 -2.27
CA VAL A 24 -12.33 -2.57 -3.22
C VAL A 24 -11.39 -3.57 -3.88
N LYS A 25 -11.76 -4.84 -3.81
CA LYS A 25 -11.03 -5.95 -4.45
C LYS A 25 -11.32 -6.00 -5.96
N THR A 26 -10.57 -6.81 -6.66
CA THR A 26 -10.74 -6.97 -8.12
C THR A 26 -12.09 -7.57 -8.52
N ASP A 27 -12.76 -8.29 -7.62
CA ASP A 27 -14.11 -8.81 -7.84
C ASP A 27 -15.21 -7.83 -7.45
N LEU A 28 -14.84 -6.58 -7.13
CA LEU A 28 -15.70 -5.48 -6.71
C LEU A 28 -16.29 -5.62 -5.30
N SER A 29 -15.91 -6.64 -4.55
CA SER A 29 -16.30 -6.77 -3.15
C SER A 29 -15.46 -5.86 -2.26
N SER A 30 -15.99 -5.52 -1.09
CA SER A 30 -15.26 -4.73 -0.10
C SER A 30 -14.26 -5.59 0.66
N PHE A 31 -13.14 -4.98 1.02
CA PHE A 31 -12.09 -5.59 1.82
C PHE A 31 -11.76 -4.66 2.98
N SER A 32 -11.69 -5.22 4.17
CA SER A 32 -11.40 -4.47 5.40
C SER A 32 -10.13 -4.99 6.05
N LEU A 33 -9.38 -4.10 6.70
CA LEU A 33 -8.17 -4.49 7.44
C LEU A 33 -8.48 -5.54 8.51
N LYS A 34 -9.69 -5.53 9.08
CA LYS A 34 -10.12 -6.53 10.07
C LYS A 34 -10.00 -7.96 9.60
N GLU A 35 -10.07 -8.20 8.28
CA GLU A 35 -9.96 -9.54 7.71
C GLU A 35 -8.56 -10.12 7.86
N LEU A 36 -7.56 -9.29 8.20
CA LEU A 36 -6.17 -9.68 8.36
C LEU A 36 -5.71 -9.69 9.81
N ASN A 37 -6.63 -9.73 10.77
CA ASN A 37 -6.27 -9.79 12.19
C ASN A 37 -5.34 -10.98 12.48
N GLY A 38 -4.29 -10.73 13.24
CA GLY A 38 -3.32 -11.76 13.62
C GLY A 38 -2.23 -12.00 12.58
N LYS A 39 -2.24 -11.27 11.48
CA LYS A 39 -1.20 -11.36 10.44
C LYS A 39 -0.40 -10.08 10.35
N ASN A 40 0.85 -10.20 9.89
CA ASN A 40 1.60 -9.02 9.46
C ASN A 40 1.07 -8.54 8.13
N VAL A 41 0.97 -7.23 7.93
CA VAL A 41 0.48 -6.63 6.70
C VAL A 41 1.50 -5.64 6.17
N ILE A 42 1.94 -5.83 4.94
CA ILE A 42 2.77 -4.85 4.23
C ILE A 42 1.88 -4.18 3.21
N SER A 43 1.62 -2.88 3.40
CA SER A 43 0.82 -2.09 2.47
C SER A 43 1.77 -1.34 1.55
N ASN A 44 1.84 -1.76 0.28
CA ASN A 44 2.55 -1.05 -0.78
C ASN A 44 1.56 -0.10 -1.45
N ILE A 45 1.77 1.19 -1.22
CA ILE A 45 0.85 2.27 -1.64
C ILE A 45 1.55 3.07 -2.74
N PHE A 46 0.83 3.37 -3.83
CA PHE A 46 1.46 4.02 -4.99
C PHE A 46 0.45 4.81 -5.83
N PRO A 47 0.94 5.73 -6.69
CA PRO A 47 0.05 6.53 -7.53
C PRO A 47 -0.73 5.72 -8.57
N SER A 48 -0.08 4.86 -9.34
CA SER A 48 -0.75 4.09 -10.39
C SER A 48 0.12 2.93 -10.88
N LEU A 49 -0.54 1.81 -11.18
CA LEU A 49 0.09 0.65 -11.84
C LEU A 49 0.66 0.97 -13.22
N ASP A 50 0.18 2.03 -13.85
CA ASP A 50 0.61 2.44 -15.17
C ASP A 50 1.89 3.30 -15.15
N THR A 51 2.54 3.44 -13.98
CA THR A 51 3.87 4.04 -13.88
C THR A 51 4.91 2.94 -13.68
N GLY A 52 6.09 3.10 -14.29
CA GLY A 52 7.12 2.05 -14.28
C GLY A 52 7.59 1.63 -12.90
N VAL A 53 7.84 2.60 -12.00
CA VAL A 53 8.33 2.31 -10.65
C VAL A 53 7.26 1.61 -9.81
N CYS A 54 5.99 1.98 -9.97
CA CYS A 54 4.89 1.33 -9.25
C CYS A 54 4.76 -0.14 -9.67
N ALA A 55 4.79 -0.39 -10.97
CA ALA A 55 4.75 -1.75 -11.51
C ALA A 55 5.91 -2.58 -10.98
N THR A 56 7.12 -2.02 -10.96
CA THR A 56 8.31 -2.69 -10.44
C THR A 56 8.16 -3.02 -8.96
N SER A 57 7.63 -2.09 -8.16
CA SER A 57 7.45 -2.33 -6.73
C SER A 57 6.45 -3.45 -6.45
N VAL A 58 5.36 -3.53 -7.21
CA VAL A 58 4.40 -4.62 -7.06
C VAL A 58 5.04 -5.96 -7.40
N ARG A 59 5.80 -6.04 -8.48
CA ARG A 59 6.51 -7.27 -8.87
C ARG A 59 7.49 -7.72 -7.79
N LYS A 60 8.27 -6.79 -7.23
CA LYS A 60 9.25 -7.10 -6.18
C LYS A 60 8.58 -7.59 -4.90
N PHE A 61 7.54 -6.89 -4.45
CA PHE A 61 6.81 -7.32 -3.26
C PHE A 61 6.13 -8.68 -3.47
N ASN A 62 5.63 -8.94 -4.67
CA ASN A 62 5.05 -10.24 -4.99
C ASN A 62 6.07 -11.38 -4.82
N LYS A 63 7.29 -11.17 -5.27
CA LYS A 63 8.38 -12.14 -5.09
C LYS A 63 8.73 -12.33 -3.62
N LEU A 64 8.88 -11.25 -2.89
CA LEU A 64 9.27 -11.28 -1.48
C LEU A 64 8.19 -11.88 -0.60
N ALA A 65 6.91 -11.62 -0.90
CA ALA A 65 5.78 -12.14 -0.14
C ALA A 65 5.76 -13.65 -0.07
N ALA A 66 6.20 -14.33 -1.10
CA ALA A 66 6.22 -15.79 -1.16
C ALA A 66 7.06 -16.43 -0.06
N GLY A 67 8.07 -15.71 0.47
CA GLY A 67 8.97 -16.22 1.52
C GLY A 67 8.64 -15.72 2.92
N LEU A 68 7.57 -14.95 3.12
CA LEU A 68 7.25 -14.35 4.41
C LEU A 68 6.10 -15.08 5.10
N PRO A 69 6.36 -15.79 6.24
CA PRO A 69 5.29 -16.49 6.94
C PRO A 69 4.33 -15.51 7.63
N ASP A 70 3.06 -15.88 7.70
CA ASP A 70 2.00 -15.10 8.38
C ASP A 70 1.95 -13.64 7.95
N THR A 71 2.31 -13.36 6.70
CA THR A 71 2.38 -12.02 6.16
C THR A 71 1.55 -11.89 4.91
N VAL A 72 0.76 -10.82 4.83
CA VAL A 72 -0.04 -10.48 3.65
C VAL A 72 0.47 -9.17 3.09
N VAL A 73 0.68 -9.12 1.78
CA VAL A 73 1.09 -7.91 1.08
C VAL A 73 -0.09 -7.36 0.30
N LEU A 74 -0.36 -6.07 0.48
CA LEU A 74 -1.42 -5.34 -0.22
C LEU A 74 -0.78 -4.39 -1.23
N ALA A 75 -1.41 -4.24 -2.40
CA ALA A 75 -1.05 -3.24 -3.40
C ALA A 75 -2.22 -2.27 -3.53
N ILE A 76 -2.01 -1.02 -3.11
CA ILE A 76 -3.10 -0.04 -2.95
C ILE A 76 -2.85 1.19 -3.82
N SER A 77 -3.83 1.53 -4.65
CA SER A 77 -3.82 2.74 -5.46
C SER A 77 -5.24 3.20 -5.78
N LYS A 78 -5.36 4.35 -6.45
CA LYS A 78 -6.64 4.85 -6.98
C LYS A 78 -7.02 4.20 -8.31
N ASP A 79 -6.16 3.36 -8.89
CA ASP A 79 -6.52 2.60 -10.09
C ASP A 79 -7.83 1.83 -9.83
N LEU A 80 -8.65 1.72 -10.86
CA LEU A 80 -9.90 0.97 -10.74
C LEU A 80 -9.63 -0.53 -10.55
N PRO A 81 -10.55 -1.27 -9.94
CA PRO A 81 -10.38 -2.72 -9.76
C PRO A 81 -10.10 -3.48 -11.05
N PHE A 82 -10.64 -3.01 -12.17
CA PHE A 82 -10.41 -3.59 -13.49
C PHE A 82 -8.96 -3.49 -13.91
N ALA A 83 -8.32 -2.34 -13.65
CA ALA A 83 -6.90 -2.14 -13.96
C ALA A 83 -6.02 -3.01 -13.08
N HIS A 84 -6.35 -3.14 -11.80
CA HIS A 84 -5.66 -4.06 -10.89
C HIS A 84 -5.76 -5.52 -11.36
N ALA A 85 -6.95 -5.94 -11.78
CA ALA A 85 -7.16 -7.30 -12.28
C ALA A 85 -6.34 -7.57 -13.54
N ARG A 86 -6.36 -6.64 -14.50
CA ARG A 86 -5.58 -6.74 -15.73
C ARG A 86 -4.08 -6.84 -15.43
N PHE A 87 -3.57 -5.97 -14.56
CA PHE A 87 -2.15 -5.97 -14.19
C PHE A 87 -1.73 -7.30 -13.57
N CYS A 88 -2.48 -7.76 -12.58
CA CYS A 88 -2.15 -9.00 -11.88
C CYS A 88 -2.19 -10.21 -12.82
N THR A 89 -3.17 -10.28 -13.71
CA THR A 89 -3.26 -11.37 -14.69
C THR A 89 -2.09 -11.33 -15.68
N THR A 90 -1.80 -10.15 -16.23
CA THR A 90 -0.74 -9.99 -17.24
C THR A 90 0.64 -10.27 -16.66
N GLU A 91 0.88 -9.85 -15.40
CA GLU A 91 2.20 -9.97 -14.76
C GLU A 91 2.35 -11.22 -13.88
N GLY A 92 1.32 -12.05 -13.78
CA GLY A 92 1.37 -13.26 -12.95
C GLY A 92 1.50 -12.96 -11.46
N ILE A 93 0.84 -11.91 -10.98
CA ILE A 93 0.89 -11.51 -9.56
C ILE A 93 -0.11 -12.36 -8.77
N GLU A 94 0.38 -13.22 -7.89
CA GLU A 94 -0.45 -14.15 -7.10
C GLU A 94 -0.31 -13.98 -5.59
N ASN A 95 0.79 -13.39 -5.12
CA ASN A 95 1.12 -13.30 -3.70
C ASN A 95 0.81 -11.93 -3.09
N VAL A 96 0.13 -11.06 -3.83
CA VAL A 96 -0.24 -9.72 -3.39
C VAL A 96 -1.74 -9.55 -3.61
N ILE A 97 -2.42 -8.92 -2.66
CA ILE A 97 -3.84 -8.58 -2.78
C ILE A 97 -3.94 -7.16 -3.34
N PRO A 98 -4.41 -6.99 -4.58
CA PRO A 98 -4.61 -5.66 -5.15
C PRO A 98 -5.91 -5.05 -4.64
N LEU A 99 -5.84 -3.80 -4.20
CA LEU A 99 -6.98 -3.07 -3.63
C LEU A 99 -7.08 -1.68 -4.26
N SER A 100 -8.29 -1.28 -4.59
CA SER A 100 -8.57 0.03 -5.16
C SER A 100 -9.18 0.97 -4.13
N ASP A 101 -8.64 2.18 -4.05
CA ASP A 101 -9.13 3.26 -3.19
C ASP A 101 -10.00 4.26 -3.97
N PHE A 102 -10.78 3.78 -4.94
CA PHE A 102 -11.59 4.70 -5.76
C PHE A 102 -12.92 5.09 -5.12
N ARG A 103 -13.47 4.25 -4.25
CA ARG A 103 -14.84 4.40 -3.75
C ARG A 103 -14.91 5.11 -2.40
N PHE A 104 -14.00 4.77 -1.49
CA PHE A 104 -14.00 5.30 -0.13
C PHE A 104 -12.84 6.26 0.06
N SER A 105 -13.01 7.25 0.94
CA SER A 105 -11.96 8.23 1.24
C SER A 105 -11.28 8.02 2.60
N ASP A 106 -11.76 7.07 3.40
CA ASP A 106 -11.24 6.85 4.74
C ASP A 106 -9.78 6.36 4.76
N PHE A 107 -9.37 5.53 3.81
CA PHE A 107 -7.99 5.05 3.76
C PHE A 107 -7.00 6.21 3.54
N ASP A 108 -7.19 6.98 2.50
CA ASP A 108 -6.22 8.03 2.14
C ASP A 108 -6.17 9.16 3.17
N GLU A 109 -7.27 9.43 3.86
CA GLU A 109 -7.34 10.43 4.93
C GLU A 109 -6.71 9.90 6.21
N ASN A 110 -7.09 8.70 6.66
CA ASN A 110 -6.63 8.15 7.93
C ASN A 110 -5.16 7.76 7.92
N TYR A 111 -4.63 7.36 6.77
CA TYR A 111 -3.22 7.03 6.61
C TYR A 111 -2.38 8.21 6.12
N GLY A 112 -3.02 9.31 5.73
CA GLY A 112 -2.33 10.53 5.33
C GLY A 112 -1.51 10.39 4.05
N VAL A 113 -1.99 9.62 3.09
CA VAL A 113 -1.20 9.25 1.90
C VAL A 113 -1.67 9.91 0.60
N ARG A 114 -2.72 10.76 0.64
CA ARG A 114 -3.16 11.46 -0.56
C ARG A 114 -2.23 12.64 -0.86
N MET A 115 -1.73 12.72 -2.08
CA MET A 115 -0.90 13.84 -2.50
C MET A 115 -1.71 15.13 -2.56
N ALA A 116 -1.15 16.20 -1.97
CA ALA A 116 -1.87 17.45 -1.74
C ALA A 116 -1.78 18.41 -2.91
N ASP A 117 -0.69 18.37 -3.69
CA ASP A 117 -0.45 19.34 -4.75
C ASP A 117 0.34 18.72 -5.92
N GLY A 118 0.58 19.54 -6.95
CA GLY A 118 1.31 19.13 -8.14
C GLY A 118 0.44 18.36 -9.13
N PRO A 119 1.05 17.87 -10.22
CA PRO A 119 0.29 17.19 -11.28
C PRO A 119 -0.31 15.86 -10.86
N LEU A 120 0.15 15.26 -9.75
CA LEU A 120 -0.39 14.01 -9.22
C LEU A 120 -1.29 14.21 -8.01
N ALA A 121 -1.73 15.44 -7.74
CA ALA A 121 -2.64 15.73 -6.63
C ALA A 121 -3.89 14.85 -6.70
N GLY A 122 -4.30 14.31 -5.56
CA GLY A 122 -5.44 13.40 -5.46
C GLY A 122 -5.08 11.92 -5.59
N LEU A 123 -3.93 11.60 -6.15
CA LEU A 123 -3.44 10.22 -6.17
C LEU A 123 -2.73 9.88 -4.85
N LEU A 124 -2.51 8.59 -4.61
CA LEU A 124 -1.80 8.16 -3.42
C LEU A 124 -0.30 8.31 -3.61
N ALA A 125 0.38 8.80 -2.58
CA ALA A 125 1.83 8.92 -2.57
C ALA A 125 2.49 7.54 -2.51
N ARG A 126 3.67 7.42 -3.11
CA ARG A 126 4.46 6.20 -2.99
C ARG A 126 4.94 6.06 -1.56
N SER A 127 4.42 5.05 -0.88
CA SER A 127 4.66 4.86 0.54
C SER A 127 4.50 3.40 0.91
N VAL A 128 5.04 3.04 2.08
CA VAL A 128 4.89 1.70 2.64
C VAL A 128 4.47 1.82 4.09
N VAL A 129 3.48 1.04 4.48
CA VAL A 129 3.04 0.93 5.89
C VAL A 129 3.03 -0.55 6.25
N VAL A 130 3.76 -0.90 7.30
CA VAL A 130 3.77 -2.27 7.84
C VAL A 130 2.97 -2.30 9.14
N ILE A 131 2.03 -3.23 9.22
CA ILE A 131 1.19 -3.42 10.40
C ILE A 131 1.54 -4.78 11.00
N GLY A 132 1.84 -4.81 12.28
CA GLY A 132 2.20 -6.04 12.98
C GLY A 132 1.00 -6.92 13.31
N LYS A 133 1.27 -8.11 13.80
CA LYS A 133 0.25 -9.09 14.23
C LYS A 133 -0.64 -8.55 15.35
N ASP A 134 -0.15 -7.58 16.12
CA ASP A 134 -0.88 -6.92 17.20
C ASP A 134 -1.82 -5.81 16.71
N GLY A 135 -1.88 -5.57 15.40
CA GLY A 135 -2.69 -4.50 14.81
C GLY A 135 -2.08 -3.12 14.92
N LYS A 136 -0.84 -3.01 15.37
CA LYS A 136 -0.14 -1.72 15.51
C LYS A 136 0.79 -1.48 14.33
N ILE A 137 0.94 -0.21 13.97
CA ILE A 137 1.85 0.19 12.90
C ILE A 137 3.30 -0.03 13.36
N ALA A 138 4.03 -0.86 12.61
CA ALA A 138 5.40 -1.22 12.93
C ALA A 138 6.43 -0.40 12.13
N TYR A 139 6.05 0.10 10.95
CA TYR A 139 6.96 0.82 10.08
C TYR A 139 6.17 1.66 9.08
N THR A 140 6.67 2.85 8.78
CA THR A 140 6.14 3.69 7.72
C THR A 140 7.29 4.28 6.91
N GLU A 141 7.05 4.43 5.62
CA GLU A 141 7.98 5.11 4.72
C GLU A 141 7.19 5.95 3.72
N LEU A 142 7.47 7.24 3.65
CA LEU A 142 7.08 8.08 2.52
C LEU A 142 8.32 8.24 1.65
N VAL A 143 8.29 7.67 0.45
CA VAL A 143 9.43 7.76 -0.46
C VAL A 143 9.61 9.22 -0.90
N PRO A 144 10.82 9.82 -0.76
CA PRO A 144 10.98 11.24 -1.01
C PRO A 144 10.67 11.68 -2.44
N GLU A 145 11.06 10.87 -3.41
CA GLU A 145 10.86 11.19 -4.83
C GLU A 145 9.94 10.17 -5.50
N ILE A 146 9.05 10.65 -6.35
CA ILE A 146 8.05 9.80 -7.01
C ILE A 146 8.70 8.70 -7.88
N THR A 147 9.92 8.93 -8.34
CA THR A 147 10.64 8.00 -9.21
C THR A 147 11.50 6.99 -8.45
N GLN A 148 11.59 7.10 -7.12
CA GLN A 148 12.35 6.16 -6.30
C GLN A 148 11.49 4.95 -5.90
N GLU A 149 12.14 3.80 -5.80
CA GLU A 149 11.53 2.60 -5.23
C GLU A 149 11.52 2.69 -3.70
N PRO A 150 10.57 2.02 -3.03
CA PRO A 150 10.60 1.93 -1.57
C PRO A 150 11.79 1.09 -1.09
N ASP A 151 12.11 1.21 0.20
CA ASP A 151 13.14 0.40 0.85
C ASP A 151 12.55 -0.95 1.25
N TYR A 152 12.70 -1.93 0.39
CA TYR A 152 12.13 -3.27 0.60
C TYR A 152 12.71 -3.96 1.83
N ASP A 153 14.00 -3.81 2.06
CA ASP A 153 14.68 -4.47 3.17
C ASP A 153 14.18 -3.98 4.53
N LYS A 154 13.97 -2.67 4.66
CA LYS A 154 13.41 -2.10 5.89
C LYS A 154 11.97 -2.54 6.13
N ALA A 155 11.16 -2.61 5.09
CA ALA A 155 9.78 -3.07 5.20
C ALA A 155 9.74 -4.53 5.69
N ILE A 156 10.58 -5.39 5.11
CA ILE A 156 10.65 -6.80 5.48
C ILE A 156 11.21 -6.98 6.89
N ALA A 157 12.20 -6.18 7.27
CA ALA A 157 12.77 -6.23 8.62
C ALA A 157 11.76 -5.86 9.70
N ALA A 158 10.72 -5.12 9.37
CA ALA A 158 9.66 -4.75 10.32
C ALA A 158 8.63 -5.87 10.54
N VAL A 159 8.64 -6.91 9.73
CA VAL A 159 7.76 -8.07 9.85
C VAL A 159 8.32 -9.02 10.91
N LYS A 160 7.46 -9.46 11.83
CA LYS A 160 7.88 -10.34 12.94
C LYS A 160 7.12 -11.66 12.97
#